data_c358d26b25cf61a0934e21d70dded5a6
#
_entry.id   c358d26b25cf61a0934e21d70dded5a6
#
_cell.length_a   1.000
_cell.length_b   1.000
_cell.length_c   1.000
_cell.angle_alpha   90.00
_cell.angle_beta   90.00
_cell.angle_gamma   90.00
#
_symmetry.space_group_name_H-M   'P 1'
#
loop_
_entity.id
_entity.type
_entity.pdbx_description
1 polymer ?
#
loop_
_entity_poly.entity_id
_entity_poly.type
_entity_poly.pdbx_seq_one_letter_code
_entity_poly.pdbx_strand_id
1 'polypeptide(L)'
;DEIIVVDSGSTDETVAIAEAAGCGIVPIAKSEFSFGRALNRGCAAATGDVLLFASAHVYPVYDTYVEHIVSAFDRVGVAIAYGRQIGDERTKFSESRVMLKWFPTENIWDQGHPFSNNANAAILRSAWQESPYDESLTGLEDLDFAKKAMERGHKVAYVADAPVVHVHEESWSITRNRYRREAMAYARIEDGTKMSVPRAAGLALSNIAGDYVDAAKEGRFRANAVSIPLFRSAQFLGAWEGFRKPE
;
A
#
# COMPACT_ATOMS: atom_id res chain seq x y z
N ASP A 1 -10.13 22.42 4.27
CA ASP A 1 -9.26 21.27 3.94
C ASP A 1 -7.96 21.78 3.34
N GLU A 2 -6.88 21.07 3.52
CA GLU A 2 -5.56 21.38 2.98
C GLU A 2 -5.02 20.19 2.21
N ILE A 3 -4.19 20.45 1.20
CA ILE A 3 -3.46 19.42 0.46
C ILE A 3 -1.98 19.71 0.60
N ILE A 4 -1.22 18.69 0.99
CA ILE A 4 0.22 18.77 1.18
C ILE A 4 0.90 17.77 0.27
N VAL A 5 1.84 18.24 -0.54
CA VAL A 5 2.68 17.40 -1.39
C VAL A 5 4.06 17.29 -0.76
N VAL A 6 4.46 16.07 -0.41
CA VAL A 6 5.83 15.79 0.05
C VAL A 6 6.65 15.43 -1.19
N ASP A 7 7.51 16.34 -1.61
CA ASP A 7 8.31 16.18 -2.82
C ASP A 7 9.75 15.73 -2.52
N SER A 8 10.18 14.63 -3.14
CA SER A 8 11.54 14.09 -2.98
C SER A 8 12.51 14.52 -4.07
N GLY A 9 12.30 15.71 -4.65
CA GLY A 9 13.14 16.32 -5.67
C GLY A 9 12.70 15.94 -7.09
N SER A 10 11.45 16.22 -7.41
CA SER A 10 10.92 16.17 -8.78
C SER A 10 11.69 17.12 -9.70
N THR A 11 11.91 16.70 -10.94
CA THR A 11 12.65 17.46 -11.95
C THR A 11 11.75 17.86 -13.12
N ASP A 12 10.48 17.53 -13.04
CA ASP A 12 9.42 17.88 -13.97
C ASP A 12 8.51 18.98 -13.40
N GLU A 13 7.35 19.20 -13.97
CA GLU A 13 6.41 20.24 -13.56
C GLU A 13 5.60 19.90 -12.29
N THR A 14 5.88 18.79 -11.61
CA THR A 14 5.09 18.31 -10.45
C THR A 14 4.92 19.39 -9.37
N VAL A 15 6.02 20.03 -8.95
CA VAL A 15 5.97 21.07 -7.91
C VAL A 15 5.20 22.30 -8.39
N ALA A 16 5.47 22.75 -9.62
CA ALA A 16 4.78 23.93 -10.18
C ALA A 16 3.27 23.71 -10.31
N ILE A 17 2.84 22.51 -10.72
CA ILE A 17 1.42 22.14 -10.81
C ILE A 17 0.78 22.13 -9.40
N ALA A 18 1.46 21.56 -8.41
CA ALA A 18 0.95 21.49 -7.03
C ALA A 18 0.80 22.89 -6.41
N GLU A 19 1.80 23.76 -6.59
CA GLU A 19 1.74 25.16 -6.14
C GLU A 19 0.61 25.94 -6.82
N ALA A 20 0.47 25.77 -8.14
CA ALA A 20 -0.63 26.40 -8.89
C ALA A 20 -2.02 25.91 -8.44
N ALA A 21 -2.12 24.68 -7.94
CA ALA A 21 -3.31 24.12 -7.33
C ALA A 21 -3.54 24.55 -5.86
N GLY A 22 -2.63 25.35 -5.29
CA GLY A 22 -2.74 25.82 -3.90
C GLY A 22 -2.29 24.80 -2.85
N CYS A 23 -1.53 23.76 -3.24
CA CYS A 23 -1.01 22.77 -2.30
C CYS A 23 0.18 23.33 -1.50
N GLY A 24 0.28 22.94 -0.24
CA GLY A 24 1.51 23.10 0.55
C GLY A 24 2.59 22.16 0.06
N ILE A 25 3.85 22.64 -0.09
CA ILE A 25 4.96 21.80 -0.52
C ILE A 25 5.91 21.55 0.65
N VAL A 26 6.21 20.28 0.90
CA VAL A 26 7.19 19.84 1.90
C VAL A 26 8.33 19.13 1.18
N PRO A 27 9.50 19.76 1.02
CA PRO A 27 10.62 19.13 0.34
C PRO A 27 11.33 18.11 1.24
N ILE A 28 11.78 17.02 0.63
CA ILE A 28 12.67 16.03 1.24
C ILE A 28 13.83 15.71 0.29
N ALA A 29 15.06 15.72 0.77
CA ALA A 29 16.19 15.37 -0.06
C ALA A 29 16.14 13.87 -0.43
N LYS A 30 16.51 13.52 -1.67
CA LYS A 30 16.55 12.10 -2.13
C LYS A 30 17.40 11.21 -1.23
N SER A 31 18.49 11.74 -0.67
CA SER A 31 19.37 11.03 0.26
C SER A 31 18.76 10.77 1.63
N GLU A 32 17.73 11.54 2.00
CA GLU A 32 17.01 11.40 3.27
C GLU A 32 15.69 10.66 3.13
N PHE A 33 15.29 10.32 1.90
CA PHE A 33 13.99 9.73 1.64
C PHE A 33 13.88 8.33 2.22
N SER A 34 12.85 8.14 3.04
CA SER A 34 12.18 6.86 3.28
C SER A 34 10.67 7.10 3.28
N PHE A 35 9.89 6.07 3.05
CA PHE A 35 8.42 6.21 3.07
C PHE A 35 7.93 6.72 4.43
N GLY A 36 8.40 6.14 5.53
CA GLY A 36 8.05 6.58 6.88
C GLY A 36 8.41 8.05 7.13
N ARG A 37 9.61 8.50 6.68
CA ARG A 37 10.02 9.90 6.84
C ARG A 37 9.16 10.85 6.01
N ALA A 38 8.83 10.49 4.79
CA ALA A 38 7.97 11.30 3.94
C ALA A 38 6.58 11.46 4.59
N LEU A 39 6.00 10.37 5.08
CA LEU A 39 4.73 10.38 5.82
C LEU A 39 4.82 11.25 7.07
N ASN A 40 5.85 11.08 7.91
CA ASN A 40 6.02 11.88 9.12
C ASN A 40 6.14 13.38 8.82
N ARG A 41 6.88 13.76 7.78
CA ARG A 41 7.00 15.17 7.37
C ARG A 41 5.67 15.74 6.89
N GLY A 42 4.91 14.97 6.12
CA GLY A 42 3.55 15.35 5.69
C GLY A 42 2.61 15.50 6.88
N CYS A 43 2.59 14.54 7.80
CA CYS A 43 1.78 14.59 9.03
C CYS A 43 2.13 15.78 9.91
N ALA A 44 3.43 16.10 10.05
CA ALA A 44 3.88 17.23 10.86
C ALA A 44 3.49 18.59 10.24
N ALA A 45 3.45 18.70 8.94
CA ALA A 45 3.08 19.91 8.22
C ALA A 45 1.56 20.14 8.19
N ALA A 46 0.77 19.07 8.22
CA ALA A 46 -0.68 19.13 8.18
C ALA A 46 -1.27 19.68 9.51
N THR A 47 -2.47 20.28 9.45
CA THR A 47 -3.19 20.87 10.61
C THR A 47 -4.48 20.14 10.96
N GLY A 48 -5.05 19.35 10.04
CA GLY A 48 -6.31 18.61 10.23
C GLY A 48 -6.22 17.49 11.27
N ASP A 49 -7.35 17.12 11.88
CA ASP A 49 -7.45 16.02 12.85
C ASP A 49 -7.39 14.63 12.18
N VAL A 50 -7.80 14.55 10.93
CA VAL A 50 -7.70 13.37 10.07
C VAL A 50 -6.65 13.64 9.01
N LEU A 51 -5.68 12.74 8.89
CA LEU A 51 -4.59 12.77 7.92
C LEU A 51 -4.86 11.72 6.85
N LEU A 52 -5.14 12.17 5.62
CA LEU A 52 -5.44 11.30 4.49
C LEU A 52 -4.22 11.19 3.59
N PHE A 53 -3.83 9.97 3.26
CA PHE A 53 -2.71 9.65 2.37
C PHE A 53 -3.21 9.16 1.02
N ALA A 54 -2.60 9.68 -0.02
CA ALA A 54 -2.78 9.20 -1.39
C ALA A 54 -1.42 9.14 -2.10
N SER A 55 -1.11 8.02 -2.72
CA SER A 55 0.06 7.94 -3.60
C SER A 55 -0.13 8.81 -4.84
N ALA A 56 0.95 9.36 -5.39
CA ALA A 56 0.91 10.24 -6.57
C ALA A 56 0.36 9.56 -7.86
N HIS A 57 0.17 8.24 -7.83
CA HIS A 57 -0.33 7.44 -8.96
C HIS A 57 -1.65 6.71 -8.65
N VAL A 58 -2.41 7.24 -7.67
CA VAL A 58 -3.78 6.81 -7.43
C VAL A 58 -4.75 7.94 -7.75
N TYR A 59 -5.97 7.59 -8.12
CA TYR A 59 -7.06 8.57 -8.29
C TYR A 59 -8.38 7.98 -7.79
N PRO A 60 -9.20 8.78 -7.08
CA PRO A 60 -10.49 8.36 -6.57
C PRO A 60 -11.45 7.99 -7.72
N VAL A 61 -12.31 7.00 -7.46
CA VAL A 61 -13.34 6.57 -8.42
C VAL A 61 -14.59 7.45 -8.30
N TYR A 62 -14.87 7.99 -7.11
CA TYR A 62 -16.05 8.78 -6.81
C TYR A 62 -15.71 10.13 -6.19
N ASP A 63 -16.48 11.15 -6.48
CA ASP A 63 -16.34 12.49 -5.88
C ASP A 63 -16.56 12.46 -4.35
N THR A 64 -17.33 11.49 -3.84
CA THR A 64 -17.61 11.27 -2.41
C THR A 64 -16.53 10.46 -1.68
N TYR A 65 -15.37 10.25 -2.31
CA TYR A 65 -14.27 9.44 -1.77
C TYR A 65 -13.84 9.89 -0.36
N VAL A 66 -13.62 11.19 -0.17
CA VAL A 66 -13.15 11.73 1.13
C VAL A 66 -14.20 11.51 2.21
N GLU A 67 -15.47 11.79 1.93
CA GLU A 67 -16.56 11.56 2.88
C GLU A 67 -16.64 10.08 3.30
N HIS A 68 -16.53 9.17 2.35
CA HIS A 68 -16.59 7.74 2.65
C HIS A 68 -15.43 7.28 3.53
N ILE A 69 -14.18 7.64 3.21
CA ILE A 69 -13.05 7.17 4.01
C ILE A 69 -13.02 7.81 5.41
N VAL A 70 -13.41 9.08 5.52
CA VAL A 70 -13.46 9.81 6.80
C VAL A 70 -14.59 9.32 7.70
N SER A 71 -15.72 8.85 7.14
CA SER A 71 -16.84 8.30 7.92
C SER A 71 -16.47 7.08 8.79
N ALA A 72 -15.34 6.44 8.53
CA ALA A 72 -14.84 5.36 9.38
C ALA A 72 -14.54 5.84 10.81
N PHE A 73 -14.14 7.11 10.99
CA PHE A 73 -13.78 7.67 12.29
C PHE A 73 -14.97 8.03 13.18
N ASP A 74 -16.20 7.98 12.66
CA ASP A 74 -17.42 8.05 13.46
C ASP A 74 -17.63 6.79 14.33
N ARG A 75 -16.84 5.75 14.10
CA ARG A 75 -16.92 4.48 14.82
C ARG A 75 -15.94 4.44 15.99
N VAL A 76 -16.45 3.99 17.11
CA VAL A 76 -15.68 3.96 18.37
C VAL A 76 -14.42 3.11 18.24
N GLY A 77 -13.29 3.78 18.51
CA GLY A 77 -11.96 3.17 18.56
C GLY A 77 -11.25 3.07 17.21
N VAL A 78 -11.89 3.43 16.09
CA VAL A 78 -11.20 3.47 14.78
C VAL A 78 -10.24 4.65 14.75
N ALA A 79 -8.97 4.36 14.51
CA ALA A 79 -7.91 5.36 14.35
C ALA A 79 -7.18 5.26 13.00
N ILE A 80 -7.42 4.20 12.26
CA ILE A 80 -6.86 3.94 10.94
C ILE A 80 -8.00 3.46 10.03
N ALA A 81 -8.10 4.05 8.84
CA ALA A 81 -8.98 3.59 7.78
C ALA A 81 -8.18 3.47 6.48
N TYR A 82 -8.43 2.44 5.68
CA TYR A 82 -7.88 2.39 4.33
C TYR A 82 -8.97 1.97 3.34
N GLY A 83 -8.88 2.51 2.13
CA GLY A 83 -9.88 2.31 1.10
C GLY A 83 -9.51 1.20 0.13
N ARG A 84 -10.50 0.81 -0.66
CA ARG A 84 -10.36 -0.19 -1.70
C ARG A 84 -9.40 0.29 -2.79
N GLN A 85 -8.55 -0.63 -3.28
CA GLN A 85 -7.73 -0.40 -4.46
C GLN A 85 -8.19 -1.32 -5.59
N ILE A 86 -8.37 -0.76 -6.75
CA ILE A 86 -8.72 -1.49 -7.98
C ILE A 86 -7.71 -1.17 -9.06
N GLY A 87 -7.54 -2.09 -9.99
CA GLY A 87 -6.76 -1.86 -11.21
C GLY A 87 -7.61 -1.35 -12.35
N ASP A 88 -6.96 -1.04 -13.46
CA ASP A 88 -7.59 -0.78 -14.76
C ASP A 88 -7.07 -1.77 -15.84
N GLU A 89 -7.28 -1.46 -17.13
CA GLU A 89 -6.86 -2.31 -18.25
C GLU A 89 -5.33 -2.51 -18.32
N ARG A 90 -4.52 -1.63 -17.72
CA ARG A 90 -3.04 -1.71 -17.67
C ARG A 90 -2.57 -2.68 -16.59
N THR A 91 -3.43 -2.99 -15.62
CA THR A 91 -3.08 -3.83 -14.48
C THR A 91 -2.84 -5.27 -14.92
N LYS A 92 -1.69 -5.83 -14.53
CA LYS A 92 -1.35 -7.23 -14.84
C LYS A 92 -2.37 -8.17 -14.19
N PHE A 93 -2.73 -9.25 -14.91
CA PHE A 93 -3.75 -10.20 -14.44
C PHE A 93 -3.49 -10.69 -13.00
N SER A 94 -2.27 -11.18 -12.74
CA SER A 94 -1.91 -11.66 -11.40
C SER A 94 -1.96 -10.57 -10.33
N GLU A 95 -1.68 -9.33 -10.68
CA GLU A 95 -1.75 -8.20 -9.75
C GLU A 95 -3.20 -7.86 -9.39
N SER A 96 -4.11 -7.89 -10.37
CA SER A 96 -5.54 -7.74 -10.10
C SER A 96 -6.07 -8.85 -9.16
N ARG A 97 -5.54 -10.08 -9.26
CA ARG A 97 -5.88 -11.18 -8.33
C ARG A 97 -5.37 -10.91 -6.90
N VAL A 98 -4.19 -10.30 -6.76
CA VAL A 98 -3.69 -9.85 -5.44
C VAL A 98 -4.60 -8.76 -4.87
N MET A 99 -4.98 -7.77 -5.69
CA MET A 99 -5.89 -6.71 -5.25
C MET A 99 -7.24 -7.27 -4.79
N LEU A 100 -7.88 -8.15 -5.57
CA LEU A 100 -9.15 -8.78 -5.18
C LEU A 100 -9.10 -9.54 -3.86
N LYS A 101 -7.94 -10.10 -3.52
CA LYS A 101 -7.75 -10.81 -2.25
C LYS A 101 -7.68 -9.84 -1.06
N TRP A 102 -6.99 -8.72 -1.21
CA TRP A 102 -6.72 -7.79 -0.12
C TRP A 102 -7.73 -6.65 -0.01
N PHE A 103 -8.49 -6.39 -1.07
CA PHE A 103 -9.47 -5.30 -1.15
C PHE A 103 -10.85 -5.84 -1.57
N PRO A 104 -11.59 -6.53 -0.66
CA PRO A 104 -12.92 -7.05 -0.94
C PRO A 104 -13.93 -5.95 -1.24
N THR A 105 -15.16 -6.33 -1.59
CA THR A 105 -16.22 -5.38 -1.99
C THR A 105 -17.05 -4.85 -0.84
N GLU A 106 -16.81 -5.33 0.38
CA GLU A 106 -17.61 -4.96 1.56
C GLU A 106 -16.75 -4.25 2.61
N ASN A 107 -17.34 -3.28 3.30
CA ASN A 107 -16.68 -2.56 4.39
C ASN A 107 -16.44 -3.49 5.59
N ILE A 108 -15.29 -3.31 6.27
CA ILE A 108 -14.95 -4.02 7.50
C ILE A 108 -14.54 -2.98 8.55
N TRP A 109 -15.38 -2.76 9.56
CA TRP A 109 -15.19 -1.67 10.53
C TRP A 109 -14.23 -2.00 11.68
N ASP A 110 -13.92 -3.26 11.86
CA ASP A 110 -12.92 -3.77 12.82
C ASP A 110 -12.37 -5.09 12.26
N GLN A 111 -11.29 -4.97 11.51
CA GLN A 111 -10.78 -6.12 10.73
C GLN A 111 -9.93 -7.10 11.56
N GLY A 112 -9.54 -6.76 12.78
CA GLY A 112 -8.81 -7.66 13.67
C GLY A 112 -7.37 -8.00 13.26
N HIS A 113 -6.81 -7.33 12.27
CA HIS A 113 -5.42 -7.52 11.80
C HIS A 113 -4.82 -6.18 11.31
N PRO A 114 -3.49 -6.01 11.35
CA PRO A 114 -2.84 -4.71 11.12
C PRO A 114 -2.65 -4.34 9.64
N PHE A 115 -3.24 -5.07 8.70
CA PHE A 115 -3.10 -4.71 7.29
C PHE A 115 -3.74 -3.33 7.03
N SER A 116 -2.96 -2.43 6.45
CA SER A 116 -3.43 -1.17 5.86
C SER A 116 -2.58 -0.83 4.65
N ASN A 117 -2.91 0.23 3.90
CA ASN A 117 -2.10 0.59 2.74
C ASN A 117 -2.15 2.10 2.48
N ASN A 118 -1.04 2.77 2.71
CA ASN A 118 -0.90 4.22 2.61
C ASN A 118 -1.04 4.79 1.20
N ALA A 119 -1.18 3.97 0.17
CA ALA A 119 -1.59 4.46 -1.14
C ALA A 119 -3.03 4.99 -1.15
N ASN A 120 -3.86 4.54 -0.19
CA ASN A 120 -5.25 4.96 0.01
C ASN A 120 -5.63 4.73 1.48
N ALA A 121 -5.21 5.62 2.38
CA ALA A 121 -5.47 5.47 3.81
C ALA A 121 -5.72 6.82 4.48
N ALA A 122 -6.37 6.77 5.63
CA ALA A 122 -6.52 7.90 6.53
C ALA A 122 -6.25 7.45 7.97
N ILE A 123 -5.70 8.34 8.79
CA ILE A 123 -5.44 8.10 10.21
C ILE A 123 -5.87 9.30 11.05
N LEU A 124 -6.17 9.06 12.32
CA LEU A 124 -6.27 10.15 13.28
C LEU A 124 -4.88 10.73 13.58
N ARG A 125 -4.78 12.06 13.57
CA ARG A 125 -3.55 12.77 13.99
C ARG A 125 -3.08 12.32 15.37
N SER A 126 -4.00 12.12 16.31
CA SER A 126 -3.68 11.67 17.67
C SER A 126 -2.95 10.32 17.65
N ALA A 127 -3.38 9.37 16.84
CA ALA A 127 -2.70 8.07 16.71
C ALA A 127 -1.29 8.19 16.14
N TRP A 128 -1.08 9.09 15.17
CA TRP A 128 0.26 9.39 14.67
C TRP A 128 1.14 10.07 15.74
N GLN A 129 0.59 11.00 16.52
CA GLN A 129 1.34 11.65 17.62
C GLN A 129 1.75 10.67 18.72
N GLU A 130 0.92 9.65 19.01
CA GLU A 130 1.26 8.59 19.94
C GLU A 130 2.44 7.72 19.47
N SER A 131 2.54 7.47 18.17
CA SER A 131 3.58 6.63 17.57
C SER A 131 3.77 6.97 16.10
N PRO A 132 4.70 7.87 15.75
CA PRO A 132 5.02 8.17 14.36
C PRO A 132 5.47 6.93 13.57
N TYR A 133 5.44 7.04 12.25
CA TYR A 133 5.94 5.99 11.35
C TYR A 133 7.42 5.68 11.59
N ASP A 134 7.81 4.42 11.51
CA ASP A 134 9.22 4.01 11.57
C ASP A 134 9.94 4.40 10.27
N GLU A 135 10.85 5.37 10.36
CA GLU A 135 11.59 5.90 9.21
C GLU A 135 12.70 4.97 8.70
N SER A 136 13.02 3.93 9.47
CA SER A 136 14.08 2.98 9.13
C SER A 136 13.59 1.80 8.30
N LEU A 137 12.27 1.61 8.14
CA LEU A 137 11.70 0.55 7.32
C LEU A 137 11.85 0.86 5.82
N THR A 138 12.09 -0.18 5.04
CA THR A 138 12.21 -0.09 3.58
C THR A 138 10.87 -0.25 2.84
N GLY A 139 9.78 -0.43 3.57
CA GLY A 139 8.40 -0.62 3.13
C GLY A 139 7.55 -1.14 4.28
N LEU A 140 6.25 -1.33 4.07
CA LEU A 140 5.28 -1.80 5.07
C LEU A 140 5.26 -0.96 6.36
N GLU A 141 5.61 0.33 6.26
CA GLU A 141 5.50 1.28 7.35
C GLU A 141 4.05 1.46 7.83
N ASP A 142 3.10 1.24 6.93
CA ASP A 142 1.66 1.19 7.20
C ASP A 142 1.27 -0.01 8.08
N LEU A 143 1.81 -1.19 7.77
CA LEU A 143 1.59 -2.41 8.56
C LEU A 143 2.17 -2.26 9.98
N ASP A 144 3.40 -1.74 10.10
CA ASP A 144 4.05 -1.49 11.38
C ASP A 144 3.27 -0.48 12.22
N PHE A 145 2.86 0.64 11.61
CA PHE A 145 2.05 1.66 12.25
C PHE A 145 0.73 1.09 12.77
N ALA A 146 0.02 0.35 11.92
CA ALA A 146 -1.26 -0.25 12.29
C ALA A 146 -1.11 -1.30 13.39
N LYS A 147 -0.04 -2.11 13.38
CA LYS A 147 0.27 -3.08 14.44
C LYS A 147 0.45 -2.38 15.78
N LYS A 148 1.30 -1.33 15.82
CA LYS A 148 1.54 -0.54 17.03
C LYS A 148 0.28 0.17 17.53
N ALA A 149 -0.57 0.67 16.63
CA ALA A 149 -1.85 1.29 17.00
C ALA A 149 -2.82 0.26 17.61
N MET A 150 -2.94 -0.94 17.00
CA MET A 150 -3.78 -2.01 17.54
C MET A 150 -3.30 -2.50 18.91
N GLU A 151 -2.00 -2.58 19.16
CA GLU A 151 -1.43 -2.91 20.48
C GLU A 151 -1.80 -1.87 21.56
N ARG A 152 -2.15 -0.64 21.16
CA ARG A 152 -2.67 0.43 22.02
C ARG A 152 -4.19 0.44 22.15
N GLY A 153 -4.88 -0.50 21.51
CA GLY A 153 -6.34 -0.64 21.57
C GLY A 153 -7.10 0.11 20.47
N HIS A 154 -6.41 0.70 19.50
CA HIS A 154 -7.05 1.28 18.32
C HIS A 154 -7.51 0.21 17.34
N LYS A 155 -8.49 0.56 16.52
CA LYS A 155 -9.03 -0.30 15.47
C LYS A 155 -8.62 0.16 14.09
N VAL A 156 -8.51 -0.80 13.18
CA VAL A 156 -8.31 -0.57 11.76
C VAL A 156 -9.60 -0.89 11.01
N ALA A 157 -10.08 0.05 10.20
CA ALA A 157 -11.24 -0.12 9.34
C ALA A 157 -10.82 -0.24 7.87
N TYR A 158 -11.52 -1.08 7.13
CA TYR A 158 -11.45 -1.13 5.67
C TYR A 158 -12.74 -0.54 5.07
N VAL A 159 -12.59 0.40 4.14
CA VAL A 159 -13.68 1.14 3.51
C VAL A 159 -13.74 0.80 2.02
N ALA A 160 -14.55 -0.19 1.67
CA ALA A 160 -14.75 -0.60 0.28
C ALA A 160 -15.41 0.50 -0.57
N ASP A 161 -16.21 1.38 0.07
CA ASP A 161 -16.92 2.49 -0.58
C ASP A 161 -16.03 3.69 -0.90
N ALA A 162 -14.73 3.64 -0.52
CA ALA A 162 -13.70 4.62 -0.89
C ALA A 162 -12.69 4.02 -1.88
N PRO A 163 -13.10 3.60 -3.10
CA PRO A 163 -12.19 3.00 -4.05
C PRO A 163 -11.30 4.04 -4.74
N VAL A 164 -10.04 3.65 -4.96
CA VAL A 164 -9.12 4.34 -5.86
C VAL A 164 -8.64 3.40 -6.95
N VAL A 165 -8.38 3.93 -8.13
CA VAL A 165 -7.62 3.21 -9.15
C VAL A 165 -6.14 3.35 -8.82
N HIS A 166 -5.45 2.21 -8.71
CA HIS A 166 -4.03 2.13 -8.39
C HIS A 166 -3.34 1.19 -9.37
N VAL A 167 -2.47 1.71 -10.20
CA VAL A 167 -1.81 0.96 -11.28
C VAL A 167 -0.31 1.01 -11.12
N HIS A 168 0.32 -0.16 -11.17
CA HIS A 168 1.77 -0.30 -11.20
C HIS A 168 2.25 -0.67 -12.60
N GLU A 169 2.71 0.31 -13.36
CA GLU A 169 3.37 0.07 -14.66
C GLU A 169 4.83 -0.32 -14.46
N GLU A 170 5.04 -1.40 -13.71
CA GLU A 170 6.37 -1.89 -13.32
C GLU A 170 6.92 -2.95 -14.27
N SER A 171 8.24 -2.90 -14.52
CA SER A 171 8.96 -4.03 -15.10
C SER A 171 9.06 -5.18 -14.11
N TRP A 172 9.36 -6.40 -14.59
CA TRP A 172 9.51 -7.58 -13.72
C TRP A 172 10.61 -7.41 -12.67
N SER A 173 11.66 -6.68 -12.98
CA SER A 173 12.74 -6.37 -12.03
C SER A 173 12.26 -5.42 -10.92
N ILE A 174 11.45 -4.43 -11.24
CA ILE A 174 10.86 -3.50 -10.26
C ILE A 174 9.87 -4.26 -9.37
N THR A 175 8.98 -5.07 -9.96
CA THR A 175 8.05 -5.94 -9.21
C THR A 175 8.81 -6.85 -8.23
N ARG A 176 9.88 -7.54 -8.69
CA ARG A 176 10.71 -8.37 -7.82
C ARG A 176 11.35 -7.57 -6.69
N ASN A 177 11.88 -6.40 -6.98
CA ASN A 177 12.49 -5.55 -5.96
C ASN A 177 11.47 -5.01 -4.95
N ARG A 178 10.25 -4.68 -5.37
CA ARG A 178 9.15 -4.30 -4.47
C ARG A 178 8.86 -5.41 -3.46
N TYR A 179 8.58 -6.62 -3.91
CA TYR A 179 8.33 -7.77 -3.03
C TYR A 179 9.54 -8.17 -2.17
N ARG A 180 10.77 -7.91 -2.65
CA ARG A 180 11.97 -8.10 -1.83
C ARG A 180 12.01 -7.11 -0.66
N ARG A 181 11.77 -5.82 -0.91
CA ARG A 181 11.74 -4.79 0.14
C ARG A 181 10.63 -5.04 1.16
N GLU A 182 9.42 -5.37 0.67
CA GLU A 182 8.29 -5.72 1.53
C GLU A 182 8.61 -6.93 2.43
N ALA A 183 9.23 -7.97 1.89
CA ALA A 183 9.61 -9.15 2.67
C ALA A 183 10.73 -8.86 3.68
N MET A 184 11.67 -7.96 3.36
CA MET A 184 12.69 -7.50 4.32
C MET A 184 12.03 -6.76 5.49
N ALA A 185 11.16 -5.80 5.19
CA ALA A 185 10.41 -5.05 6.20
C ALA A 185 9.51 -5.99 7.03
N TYR A 186 8.79 -6.91 6.39
CA TYR A 186 7.94 -7.88 7.09
C TYR A 186 8.73 -8.77 8.07
N ALA A 187 9.92 -9.25 7.65
CA ALA A 187 10.79 -10.06 8.52
C ALA A 187 11.29 -9.29 9.74
N ARG A 188 11.36 -7.96 9.67
CA ARG A 188 11.72 -7.09 10.78
C ARG A 188 10.52 -6.78 11.70
N ILE A 189 9.33 -6.56 11.11
CA ILE A 189 8.10 -6.32 11.86
C ILE A 189 7.63 -7.59 12.59
N GLU A 190 7.75 -8.75 11.92
CA GLU A 190 7.41 -10.08 12.45
C GLU A 190 8.70 -10.88 12.64
N ASP A 191 9.35 -10.66 13.77
CA ASP A 191 10.66 -11.24 14.09
C ASP A 191 10.69 -12.76 13.89
N GLY A 192 11.76 -13.24 13.24
CA GLY A 192 11.98 -14.66 12.97
C GLY A 192 11.25 -15.25 11.77
N THR A 193 10.45 -14.49 11.05
CA THR A 193 9.78 -14.99 9.83
C THR A 193 10.77 -15.29 8.73
N LYS A 194 10.73 -16.53 8.19
CA LYS A 194 11.63 -17.03 7.14
C LYS A 194 10.85 -17.71 6.02
N MET A 195 11.41 -17.66 4.83
CA MET A 195 10.88 -18.36 3.66
C MET A 195 11.95 -19.32 3.09
N SER A 196 11.65 -20.61 3.04
CA SER A 196 12.52 -21.59 2.39
C SER A 196 12.30 -21.61 0.88
N VAL A 197 13.31 -22.06 0.11
CA VAL A 197 13.20 -22.22 -1.35
C VAL A 197 12.01 -23.12 -1.75
N PRO A 198 11.81 -24.32 -1.14
CA PRO A 198 10.66 -25.15 -1.48
C PRO A 198 9.32 -24.44 -1.22
N ARG A 199 9.21 -23.65 -0.13
CA ARG A 199 8.00 -22.90 0.19
C ARG A 199 7.75 -21.81 -0.85
N ALA A 200 8.77 -21.03 -1.22
CA ALA A 200 8.64 -19.99 -2.25
C ALA A 200 8.23 -20.60 -3.60
N ALA A 201 8.89 -21.69 -4.02
CA ALA A 201 8.55 -22.38 -5.26
C ALA A 201 7.12 -22.96 -5.23
N GLY A 202 6.72 -23.61 -4.13
CA GLY A 202 5.37 -24.14 -3.96
C GLY A 202 4.30 -23.04 -4.04
N LEU A 203 4.52 -21.90 -3.38
CA LEU A 203 3.62 -20.74 -3.45
C LEU A 203 3.56 -20.15 -4.87
N ALA A 204 4.70 -20.04 -5.57
CA ALA A 204 4.72 -19.57 -6.95
C ALA A 204 3.87 -20.48 -7.85
N LEU A 205 4.12 -21.79 -7.80
CA LEU A 205 3.42 -22.78 -8.63
C LEU A 205 1.90 -22.81 -8.33
N SER A 206 1.52 -22.80 -7.06
CA SER A 206 0.10 -22.82 -6.68
C SER A 206 -0.64 -21.56 -7.13
N ASN A 207 -0.01 -20.37 -7.00
CA ASN A 207 -0.61 -19.12 -7.47
C ASN A 207 -0.64 -19.04 -9.01
N ILE A 208 0.38 -19.54 -9.72
CA ILE A 208 0.35 -19.66 -11.19
C ILE A 208 -0.82 -20.55 -11.63
N ALA A 209 -0.99 -21.72 -11.01
CA ALA A 209 -2.07 -22.62 -11.34
C ALA A 209 -3.45 -22.00 -11.07
N GLY A 210 -3.62 -21.32 -9.93
CA GLY A 210 -4.85 -20.60 -9.60
C GLY A 210 -5.17 -19.48 -10.60
N ASP A 211 -4.17 -18.65 -10.91
CA ASP A 211 -4.35 -17.57 -11.89
C ASP A 211 -4.69 -18.09 -13.28
N TYR A 212 -4.12 -19.22 -13.70
CA TYR A 212 -4.46 -19.84 -14.98
C TYR A 212 -5.90 -20.34 -15.01
N VAL A 213 -6.37 -20.96 -13.93
CA VAL A 213 -7.76 -21.40 -13.82
C VAL A 213 -8.71 -20.20 -13.93
N ASP A 214 -8.40 -19.12 -13.20
CA ASP A 214 -9.24 -17.92 -13.23
C ASP A 214 -9.17 -17.22 -14.60
N ALA A 215 -7.99 -17.11 -15.20
CA ALA A 215 -7.83 -16.55 -16.54
C ALA A 215 -8.57 -17.37 -17.61
N ALA A 216 -8.65 -18.70 -17.47
CA ALA A 216 -9.42 -19.56 -18.36
C ALA A 216 -10.93 -19.32 -18.21
N LYS A 217 -11.43 -19.21 -16.96
CA LYS A 217 -12.85 -18.90 -16.68
C LYS A 217 -13.27 -17.55 -17.26
N GLU A 218 -12.36 -16.57 -17.25
CA GLU A 218 -12.59 -15.22 -17.78
C GLU A 218 -12.31 -15.11 -19.30
N GLY A 219 -11.93 -16.20 -19.98
CA GLY A 219 -11.57 -16.19 -21.40
C GLY A 219 -10.25 -15.46 -21.71
N ARG A 220 -9.44 -15.16 -20.71
CA ARG A 220 -8.22 -14.35 -20.78
C ARG A 220 -6.92 -15.15 -20.73
N PHE A 221 -7.00 -16.50 -20.75
CA PHE A 221 -5.84 -17.39 -20.60
C PHE A 221 -4.74 -17.10 -21.62
N ARG A 222 -5.09 -17.06 -22.94
CA ARG A 222 -4.10 -16.87 -24.01
C ARG A 222 -3.34 -15.54 -23.86
N ALA A 223 -4.05 -14.47 -23.52
CA ALA A 223 -3.48 -13.14 -23.35
C ALA A 223 -2.51 -13.07 -22.14
N ASN A 224 -2.71 -13.93 -21.13
CA ASN A 224 -1.96 -13.88 -19.87
C ASN A 224 -1.04 -15.09 -19.66
N ALA A 225 -0.94 -16.01 -20.60
CA ALA A 225 -0.17 -17.25 -20.47
C ALA A 225 1.32 -17.04 -20.12
N VAL A 226 1.91 -15.92 -20.55
CA VAL A 226 3.31 -15.57 -20.26
C VAL A 226 3.41 -14.61 -19.08
N SER A 227 2.52 -13.64 -18.95
CA SER A 227 2.59 -12.62 -17.89
C SER A 227 2.34 -13.21 -16.50
N ILE A 228 1.45 -14.19 -16.36
CA ILE A 228 1.16 -14.86 -15.09
C ILE A 228 2.42 -15.50 -14.45
N PRO A 229 3.14 -16.42 -15.12
CA PRO A 229 4.33 -17.03 -14.51
C PRO A 229 5.45 -16.01 -14.28
N LEU A 230 5.62 -15.01 -15.14
CA LEU A 230 6.61 -13.96 -14.93
C LEU A 230 6.31 -13.13 -13.69
N PHE A 231 5.05 -12.69 -13.49
CA PHE A 231 4.65 -11.95 -12.30
C PHE A 231 4.86 -12.77 -11.03
N ARG A 232 4.32 -13.99 -10.99
CA ARG A 232 4.41 -14.84 -9.79
C ARG A 232 5.84 -15.26 -9.48
N SER A 233 6.67 -15.50 -10.48
CA SER A 233 8.09 -15.74 -10.29
C SER A 233 8.81 -14.52 -9.72
N ALA A 234 8.57 -13.33 -10.26
CA ALA A 234 9.12 -12.07 -9.73
C ALA A 234 8.69 -11.84 -8.27
N GLN A 235 7.39 -12.04 -7.97
CA GLN A 235 6.82 -11.91 -6.64
C GLN A 235 7.50 -12.83 -5.61
N PHE A 236 7.49 -14.13 -5.84
CA PHE A 236 7.96 -15.09 -4.84
C PHE A 236 9.49 -15.20 -4.77
N LEU A 237 10.19 -14.95 -5.88
CA LEU A 237 11.66 -14.83 -5.86
C LEU A 237 12.08 -13.59 -5.05
N GLY A 238 11.45 -12.44 -5.30
CA GLY A 238 11.69 -11.22 -4.53
C GLY A 238 11.43 -11.44 -3.03
N ALA A 239 10.27 -12.00 -2.69
CA ALA A 239 9.92 -12.30 -1.30
C ALA A 239 10.93 -13.24 -0.63
N TRP A 240 11.32 -14.32 -1.32
CA TRP A 240 12.35 -15.24 -0.80
C TRP A 240 13.70 -14.56 -0.56
N GLU A 241 14.13 -13.68 -1.46
CA GLU A 241 15.36 -12.92 -1.30
C GLU A 241 15.31 -11.96 -0.12
N GLY A 242 14.17 -11.29 0.09
CA GLY A 242 13.94 -10.39 1.21
C GLY A 242 14.02 -11.12 2.55
N PHE A 243 13.36 -12.25 2.70
CA PHE A 243 13.41 -13.06 3.92
C PHE A 243 14.78 -13.66 4.24
N ARG A 244 15.72 -13.68 3.29
CA ARG A 244 17.10 -14.18 3.52
C ARG A 244 18.05 -13.10 4.03
N LYS A 245 17.74 -11.84 3.81
CA LYS A 245 18.56 -10.71 4.20
C LYS A 245 17.66 -9.68 4.88
N PRO A 246 17.13 -9.97 6.06
CA PRO A 246 16.52 -8.93 6.88
C PRO A 246 17.59 -7.85 7.15
N GLU A 247 17.21 -6.60 7.01
CA GLU A 247 18.10 -5.47 7.34
C GLU A 247 18.40 -5.40 8.83
#